data_44c82e27830dde8a0797f336c209dc0b
#
_entry.id   44c82e27830dde8a0797f336c209dc0b
#
_cell.length_a   1.000
_cell.length_b   1.000
_cell.length_c   1.000
_cell.angle_alpha   90.00
_cell.angle_beta   90.00
_cell.angle_gamma   90.00
#
_symmetry.space_group_name_H-M   'P 1'
#
loop_
_entity.id
_entity.type
_entity.pdbx_description
1 polymer ?
#
loop_
_entity_poly.entity_id
_entity_poly.type
_entity_poly.pdbx_seq_one_letter_code
_entity_poly.pdbx_strand_id
1 'polypeptide(L)'
;MNEEYIDNVKHLIEQKDADQVKELLADLHPADIAELCNDLNPEEAKFVYRLLNNETAADVLVEMDEDARKELLDMLPSETIAKRFVDYMDTDDAVDLMRELDEDKQEEILSHIEDIEQAGDIVDLLKYDEDTA
;
A
#
# COMPACT_ATOMS: atom_id res chain seq x y z
N MET A 1 -11.83 10.83 -10.95
CA MET A 1 -12.96 10.55 -10.02
C MET A 1 -13.53 11.87 -9.57
N ASN A 2 -14.86 12.03 -9.50
CA ASN A 2 -15.40 13.36 -9.22
C ASN A 2 -15.42 13.68 -7.72
N GLU A 3 -15.46 14.97 -7.40
CA GLU A 3 -15.40 15.46 -6.02
C GLU A 3 -16.57 15.00 -5.15
N GLU A 4 -17.76 14.91 -5.72
CA GLU A 4 -18.95 14.46 -5.00
C GLU A 4 -18.79 13.03 -4.50
N TYR A 5 -18.21 12.17 -5.34
CA TYR A 5 -17.94 10.78 -4.97
C TYR A 5 -16.94 10.70 -3.84
N ILE A 6 -15.85 11.47 -3.95
CA ILE A 6 -14.79 11.51 -2.94
C ILE A 6 -15.34 12.05 -1.62
N ASP A 7 -16.13 13.11 -1.64
CA ASP A 7 -16.74 13.69 -0.45
C ASP A 7 -17.71 12.71 0.21
N ASN A 8 -18.47 11.96 -0.58
CA ASN A 8 -19.36 10.93 -0.06
C ASN A 8 -18.58 9.82 0.65
N VAL A 9 -17.48 9.36 0.04
CA VAL A 9 -16.63 8.34 0.65
C VAL A 9 -16.04 8.86 1.97
N LYS A 10 -15.53 10.09 1.98
CA LYS A 10 -14.99 10.72 3.19
C LYS A 10 -16.02 10.79 4.29
N HIS A 11 -17.26 11.14 3.96
CA HIS A 11 -18.34 11.21 4.90
C HIS A 11 -18.64 9.84 5.52
N LEU A 12 -18.69 8.80 4.69
CA LEU A 12 -18.91 7.42 5.15
C LEU A 12 -17.78 6.94 6.04
N ILE A 13 -16.54 7.33 5.74
CA ILE A 13 -15.38 7.00 6.56
C ILE A 13 -15.46 7.70 7.92
N GLU A 14 -15.89 8.96 7.96
CA GLU A 14 -16.14 9.70 9.21
C GLU A 14 -17.17 9.01 10.07
N GLN A 15 -18.22 8.50 9.45
CA GLN A 15 -19.29 7.75 10.12
C GLN A 15 -18.85 6.34 10.54
N LYS A 16 -17.66 5.92 10.11
CA LYS A 16 -17.14 4.56 10.30
C LYS A 16 -18.08 3.49 9.72
N ASP A 17 -18.73 3.83 8.61
CA ASP A 17 -19.65 2.94 7.91
C ASP A 17 -18.89 2.02 6.96
N ALA A 18 -18.19 1.05 7.53
CA ALA A 18 -17.35 0.11 6.78
C ALA A 18 -18.15 -0.68 5.72
N ASP A 19 -19.36 -1.07 6.03
CA ASP A 19 -20.19 -1.86 5.12
C ASP A 19 -20.52 -1.10 3.84
N GLN A 20 -20.90 0.17 3.94
CA GLN A 20 -21.20 0.99 2.78
C GLN A 20 -19.96 1.34 1.96
N VAL A 21 -18.84 1.63 2.63
CA VAL A 21 -17.57 1.87 1.92
C VAL A 21 -17.18 0.61 1.16
N LYS A 22 -17.27 -0.55 1.80
CA LYS A 22 -16.93 -1.83 1.18
C LYS A 22 -17.80 -2.10 -0.06
N GLU A 23 -19.10 -1.80 0.00
CA GLU A 23 -19.99 -1.93 -1.15
C GLU A 23 -19.56 -1.05 -2.32
N LEU A 24 -19.19 0.19 -2.04
CA LEU A 24 -18.70 1.10 -3.08
C LEU A 24 -17.39 0.59 -3.71
N LEU A 25 -16.50 0.07 -2.90
CA LEU A 25 -15.21 -0.44 -3.37
C LEU A 25 -15.36 -1.71 -4.20
N ALA A 26 -16.39 -2.50 -3.95
CA ALA A 26 -16.60 -3.77 -4.66
C ALA A 26 -16.81 -3.58 -6.17
N ASP A 27 -17.32 -2.41 -6.58
CA ASP A 27 -17.57 -2.10 -7.99
C ASP A 27 -16.37 -1.44 -8.68
N LEU A 28 -15.30 -1.18 -7.95
CA LEU A 28 -14.12 -0.48 -8.48
C LEU A 28 -12.96 -1.44 -8.76
N HIS A 29 -12.19 -1.12 -9.79
CA HIS A 29 -10.91 -1.79 -10.06
C HIS A 29 -9.82 -1.24 -9.14
N PRO A 30 -8.73 -1.98 -8.91
CA PRO A 30 -7.63 -1.48 -8.06
C PRO A 30 -7.11 -0.10 -8.47
N ALA A 31 -7.01 0.18 -9.78
CA ALA A 31 -6.57 1.49 -10.26
C ALA A 31 -7.53 2.61 -9.83
N ASP A 32 -8.83 2.36 -9.83
CA ASP A 32 -9.84 3.32 -9.39
C ASP A 32 -9.77 3.56 -7.89
N ILE A 33 -9.56 2.50 -7.12
CA ILE A 33 -9.40 2.60 -5.67
C ILE A 33 -8.13 3.39 -5.33
N ALA A 34 -7.05 3.17 -6.08
CA ALA A 34 -5.81 3.90 -5.91
C ALA A 34 -6.01 5.40 -6.18
N GLU A 35 -6.75 5.74 -7.24
CA GLU A 35 -7.08 7.12 -7.55
C GLU A 35 -7.87 7.77 -6.41
N LEU A 36 -8.84 7.05 -5.86
CA LEU A 36 -9.58 7.51 -4.68
C LEU A 36 -8.63 7.75 -3.51
N CYS A 37 -7.75 6.81 -3.21
CA CYS A 37 -6.81 6.91 -2.09
C CYS A 37 -5.82 8.08 -2.26
N ASN A 38 -5.49 8.46 -3.49
CA ASN A 38 -4.64 9.63 -3.73
C ASN A 38 -5.28 10.93 -3.23
N ASP A 39 -6.61 10.97 -3.21
CA ASP A 39 -7.37 12.14 -2.76
C ASP A 39 -7.80 12.07 -1.30
N LEU A 40 -7.52 10.95 -0.63
CA LEU A 40 -7.81 10.76 0.79
C LEU A 40 -6.55 11.08 1.62
N ASN A 41 -6.76 11.48 2.88
CA ASN A 41 -5.62 11.61 3.79
C ASN A 41 -5.15 10.21 4.21
N PRO A 42 -3.95 10.08 4.85
CA PRO A 42 -3.42 8.76 5.20
C PRO A 42 -4.34 7.93 6.10
N GLU A 43 -5.03 8.56 7.04
CA GLU A 43 -5.96 7.85 7.93
C GLU A 43 -7.16 7.30 7.17
N GLU A 44 -7.69 8.08 6.24
CA GLU A 44 -8.79 7.67 5.38
C GLU A 44 -8.36 6.53 4.45
N ALA A 45 -7.18 6.66 3.85
CA ALA A 45 -6.62 5.60 3.00
C ALA A 45 -6.40 4.31 3.79
N LYS A 46 -5.96 4.43 5.04
CA LYS A 46 -5.81 3.29 5.95
C LYS A 46 -7.14 2.58 6.19
N PHE A 47 -8.20 3.34 6.39
CA PHE A 47 -9.55 2.78 6.54
C PHE A 47 -9.94 1.98 5.30
N VAL A 48 -9.67 2.52 4.11
CA VAL A 48 -10.01 1.87 2.84
C VAL A 48 -9.23 0.58 2.65
N TYR A 49 -7.90 0.60 2.82
CA TYR A 49 -7.10 -0.59 2.56
C TYR A 49 -7.46 -1.75 3.49
N ARG A 50 -7.89 -1.45 4.72
CA ARG A 50 -8.31 -2.48 5.68
C ARG A 50 -9.54 -3.26 5.24
N LEU A 51 -10.36 -2.67 4.38
CA LEU A 51 -11.56 -3.31 3.85
C LEU A 51 -11.27 -4.19 2.63
N LEU A 52 -10.07 -4.12 2.09
CA LEU A 52 -9.65 -4.87 0.91
C LEU A 52 -8.99 -6.19 1.32
N ASN A 53 -9.10 -7.22 0.45
CA ASN A 53 -8.28 -8.40 0.66
C ASN A 53 -6.82 -8.06 0.36
N ASN A 54 -5.89 -8.91 0.80
CA ASN A 54 -4.45 -8.62 0.70
C ASN A 54 -3.98 -8.42 -0.74
N GLU A 55 -4.47 -9.24 -1.65
CA GLU A 55 -4.10 -9.17 -3.06
C GLU A 55 -4.53 -7.84 -3.68
N THR A 56 -5.79 -7.44 -3.46
CA THR A 56 -6.31 -6.17 -3.95
C THR A 56 -5.59 -4.99 -3.29
N ALA A 57 -5.34 -5.07 -1.99
CA ALA A 57 -4.64 -4.01 -1.26
C ALA A 57 -3.23 -3.78 -1.83
N ALA A 58 -2.51 -4.84 -2.15
CA ALA A 58 -1.19 -4.75 -2.76
C ALA A 58 -1.27 -4.09 -4.15
N ASP A 59 -2.23 -4.48 -4.97
CA ASP A 59 -2.43 -3.88 -6.29
C ASP A 59 -2.76 -2.39 -6.20
N VAL A 60 -3.62 -2.01 -5.25
CA VAL A 60 -3.98 -0.61 -5.02
C VAL A 60 -2.74 0.19 -4.61
N LEU A 61 -1.93 -0.35 -3.72
CA LEU A 61 -0.73 0.33 -3.25
C LEU A 61 0.23 0.63 -4.41
N VAL A 62 0.45 -0.34 -5.28
CA VAL A 62 1.33 -0.18 -6.45
C VAL A 62 0.83 0.92 -7.39
N GLU A 63 -0.49 1.04 -7.54
CA GLU A 63 -1.12 2.03 -8.43
C GLU A 63 -1.23 3.43 -7.83
N MET A 64 -1.04 3.59 -6.51
CA MET A 64 -1.13 4.90 -5.85
C MET A 64 0.01 5.82 -6.26
N ASP A 65 -0.22 7.14 -6.19
CA ASP A 65 0.84 8.12 -6.35
C ASP A 65 1.89 7.95 -5.26
N GLU A 66 3.15 8.19 -5.60
CA GLU A 66 4.29 7.99 -4.70
C GLU A 66 4.11 8.72 -3.35
N ASP A 67 3.71 9.99 -3.39
CA ASP A 67 3.53 10.80 -2.18
C ASP A 67 2.46 10.22 -1.27
N ALA A 68 1.30 9.86 -1.84
CA ALA A 68 0.19 9.30 -1.08
C ALA A 68 0.57 7.93 -0.50
N ARG A 69 1.27 7.12 -1.29
CA ARG A 69 1.73 5.80 -0.87
C ARG A 69 2.71 5.91 0.30
N LYS A 70 3.67 6.82 0.20
CA LYS A 70 4.66 7.03 1.25
C LYS A 70 4.00 7.46 2.56
N GLU A 71 3.07 8.40 2.50
CA GLU A 71 2.34 8.86 3.68
C GLU A 71 1.59 7.71 4.36
N LEU A 72 0.94 6.88 3.57
CA LEU A 72 0.22 5.71 4.11
C LEU A 72 1.20 4.72 4.76
N LEU A 73 2.30 4.41 4.06
CA LEU A 73 3.28 3.44 4.57
C LEU A 73 3.96 3.91 5.85
N ASP A 74 4.21 5.22 5.98
CA ASP A 74 4.81 5.79 7.17
C ASP A 74 3.92 5.60 8.41
N MET A 75 2.62 5.49 8.22
CA MET A 75 1.65 5.26 9.29
C MET A 75 1.54 3.80 9.70
N LEU A 76 2.00 2.88 8.89
CA LEU A 76 1.79 1.45 9.09
C LEU A 76 3.00 0.79 9.75
N PRO A 77 2.78 -0.18 10.65
CA PRO A 77 3.87 -0.99 11.19
C PRO A 77 4.55 -1.79 10.08
N SER A 78 5.86 -2.00 10.22
CA SER A 78 6.63 -2.77 9.23
C SER A 78 6.10 -4.19 9.03
N GLU A 79 5.62 -4.82 10.09
CA GLU A 79 4.98 -6.13 10.01
C GLU A 79 3.75 -6.11 9.09
N THR A 80 2.90 -5.08 9.22
CA THR A 80 1.72 -4.92 8.37
C THR A 80 2.11 -4.75 6.91
N ILE A 81 3.13 -3.92 6.64
CA ILE A 81 3.61 -3.70 5.27
C ILE A 81 4.09 -5.01 4.66
N ALA A 82 4.88 -5.78 5.40
CA ALA A 82 5.39 -7.06 4.92
C ALA A 82 4.26 -8.05 4.62
N LYS A 83 3.36 -8.23 5.57
CA LYS A 83 2.33 -9.28 5.47
C LYS A 83 1.15 -8.92 4.58
N ARG A 84 0.78 -7.65 4.55
CA ARG A 84 -0.39 -7.19 3.77
C ARG A 84 -0.03 -6.82 2.34
N PHE A 85 1.18 -6.35 2.11
CA PHE A 85 1.58 -5.81 0.81
C PHE A 85 2.71 -6.60 0.16
N VAL A 86 3.87 -6.67 0.80
CA VAL A 86 5.07 -7.23 0.19
C VAL A 86 4.91 -8.71 -0.16
N ASP A 87 4.28 -9.50 0.70
CA ASP A 87 4.04 -10.93 0.45
C ASP A 87 3.15 -11.20 -0.76
N TYR A 88 2.39 -10.19 -1.21
CA TYR A 88 1.46 -10.28 -2.34
C TYR A 88 1.95 -9.52 -3.58
N MET A 89 3.19 -9.04 -3.57
CA MET A 89 3.79 -8.31 -4.69
C MET A 89 4.83 -9.17 -5.39
N ASP A 90 5.03 -8.88 -6.69
CA ASP A 90 6.20 -9.38 -7.41
C ASP A 90 7.46 -8.75 -6.80
N THR A 91 8.58 -9.45 -6.91
CA THR A 91 9.86 -8.96 -6.36
C THR A 91 10.22 -7.57 -6.87
N ASP A 92 10.01 -7.31 -8.16
CA ASP A 92 10.30 -6.00 -8.77
C ASP A 92 9.47 -4.87 -8.14
N ASP A 93 8.18 -5.11 -7.94
CA ASP A 93 7.29 -4.13 -7.31
C ASP A 93 7.66 -3.91 -5.84
N ALA A 94 8.02 -4.98 -5.13
CA ALA A 94 8.45 -4.89 -3.75
C ALA A 94 9.73 -4.08 -3.60
N VAL A 95 10.70 -4.26 -4.52
CA VAL A 95 11.94 -3.51 -4.54
C VAL A 95 11.68 -2.02 -4.76
N ASP A 96 10.82 -1.69 -5.74
CA ASP A 96 10.47 -0.30 -6.01
C ASP A 96 9.83 0.36 -4.79
N LEU A 97 8.93 -0.37 -4.10
CA LEU A 97 8.30 0.11 -2.88
C LEU A 97 9.34 0.36 -1.78
N MET A 98 10.25 -0.58 -1.59
CA MET A 98 11.29 -0.50 -0.56
C MET A 98 12.21 0.71 -0.77
N ARG A 99 12.53 1.03 -2.03
CA ARG A 99 13.39 2.18 -2.34
C ARG A 99 12.79 3.51 -1.93
N GLU A 100 11.49 3.58 -1.79
CA GLU A 100 10.79 4.80 -1.35
C GLU A 100 10.88 4.99 0.16
N LEU A 101 11.32 3.99 0.91
CA LEU A 101 11.35 3.98 2.37
C LEU A 101 12.77 4.14 2.90
N ASP A 102 12.88 4.60 4.15
CA ASP A 102 14.15 4.71 4.86
C ASP A 102 14.78 3.32 5.08
N GLU A 103 16.11 3.27 5.17
CA GLU A 103 16.83 2.02 5.39
C GLU A 103 16.36 1.26 6.63
N ASP A 104 16.12 1.97 7.72
CA ASP A 104 15.62 1.35 8.96
C ASP A 104 14.28 0.66 8.73
N LYS A 105 13.39 1.32 8.00
CA LYS A 105 12.08 0.77 7.65
C LYS A 105 12.22 -0.45 6.74
N GLN A 106 13.13 -0.36 5.76
CA GLN A 106 13.41 -1.47 4.86
C GLN A 106 13.88 -2.71 5.63
N GLU A 107 14.81 -2.54 6.56
CA GLU A 107 15.33 -3.64 7.37
C GLU A 107 14.23 -4.27 8.23
N GLU A 108 13.39 -3.46 8.84
CA GLU A 108 12.26 -3.95 9.63
C GLU A 108 11.29 -4.76 8.79
N ILE A 109 10.94 -4.26 7.60
CA ILE A 109 10.03 -4.95 6.69
C ILE A 109 10.64 -6.30 6.27
N LEU A 110 11.92 -6.30 5.89
CA LEU A 110 12.62 -7.52 5.48
C LEU A 110 12.61 -8.59 6.58
N SER A 111 12.71 -8.16 7.84
CA SER A 111 12.70 -9.09 8.97
C SER A 111 11.34 -9.78 9.16
N HIS A 112 10.27 -9.22 8.60
CA HIS A 112 8.92 -9.77 8.72
C HIS A 112 8.46 -10.54 7.47
N ILE A 113 9.28 -10.60 6.42
CA ILE A 113 8.94 -11.36 5.21
C ILE A 113 9.13 -12.84 5.51
N GLU A 114 8.07 -13.63 5.31
CA GLU A 114 8.09 -15.07 5.58
C GLU A 114 8.87 -15.87 4.54
N ASP A 115 8.80 -15.46 3.27
CA ASP A 115 9.51 -16.13 2.19
C ASP A 115 10.97 -15.68 2.15
N ILE A 116 11.86 -16.51 2.65
CA ILE A 116 13.30 -16.23 2.74
C ILE A 116 13.91 -16.00 1.36
N GLU A 117 13.45 -16.74 0.34
CA GLU A 117 13.93 -16.56 -1.03
C GLU A 117 13.56 -15.18 -1.57
N GLN A 118 12.31 -14.79 -1.37
CA GLN A 118 11.85 -13.45 -1.80
C GLN A 118 12.62 -12.36 -1.06
N ALA A 119 12.80 -12.49 0.23
CA ALA A 119 13.56 -11.51 1.01
C ALA A 119 15.00 -11.40 0.49
N GLY A 120 15.64 -12.53 0.19
CA GLY A 120 16.97 -12.55 -0.39
C GLY A 120 17.05 -11.88 -1.75
N ASP A 121 16.07 -12.13 -2.60
CA ASP A 121 15.99 -11.51 -3.93
C ASP A 121 15.83 -10.00 -3.83
N ILE A 122 15.00 -9.52 -2.90
CA ILE A 122 14.80 -8.10 -2.67
C ILE A 122 16.11 -7.45 -2.21
N VAL A 123 16.80 -8.06 -1.25
CA VAL A 123 18.08 -7.56 -0.74
C VAL A 123 19.11 -7.46 -1.86
N ASP A 124 19.21 -8.50 -2.69
CA ASP A 124 20.16 -8.53 -3.80
C ASP A 124 19.89 -7.41 -4.81
N LEU A 125 18.64 -7.18 -5.16
CA LEU A 125 18.28 -6.12 -6.10
C LEU A 125 18.51 -4.73 -5.51
N LEU A 126 18.24 -4.53 -4.23
CA LEU A 126 18.51 -3.26 -3.56
C LEU A 126 19.99 -2.95 -3.52
N LYS A 127 20.83 -3.95 -3.22
CA LYS A 127 22.29 -3.80 -3.21
C LYS A 127 22.84 -3.54 -4.59
N TYR A 128 22.33 -4.21 -5.60
CA TYR A 128 22.76 -4.04 -6.97
C TYR A 128 22.63 -2.59 -7.43
N ASP A 129 21.52 -1.96 -7.10
CA ASP A 129 21.29 -0.56 -7.44
C ASP A 129 22.24 0.40 -6.70
N GLU A 130 22.55 0.11 -5.45
CA GLU A 130 23.50 0.89 -4.67
C GLU A 130 24.90 0.83 -5.31
N ASP A 131 25.29 -0.35 -5.78
CA ASP A 131 26.59 -0.58 -6.38
C ASP A 131 26.74 0.10 -7.75
N THR A 132 25.63 0.33 -8.44
CA THR A 132 25.64 1.00 -9.75
C THR A 132 25.55 2.51 -9.65
N ALA A 133 25.25 3.02 -8.48
CA ALA A 133 25.22 4.45 -8.23
C ALA A 133 26.62 4.99 -8.03
#